data_7bbf5b80d0519a14b7bf038197e22a0b
#
_entry.id   7bbf5b80d0519a14b7bf038197e22a0b
#
_cell.length_a   1.000
_cell.length_b   1.000
_cell.length_c   1.000
_cell.angle_alpha   90.00
_cell.angle_beta   90.00
_cell.angle_gamma   90.00
#
_symmetry.space_group_name_H-M   'P 1'
#
loop_
_entity.id
_entity.type
_entity.pdbx_description
1 polymer ?
#
loop_
_entity_poly.entity_id
_entity_poly.type
_entity_poly.pdbx_seq_one_letter_code
_entity_poly.pdbx_strand_id
1 'polypeptide(L)'
;MSKTSILSALSQPANSKVNDDNQASLYGAKEACRDVANEILANVKCDEIELLLFHTSTLFDLDTVAKEISARFPHVNIVGCTSAGEFNKNGYGTEKLLAVAFLKNEFSIATALVPNLGEVNFDEAHDIASGLRRALQGRERRYDTEQHFVISVLDGLTRHEEHFLETFATAFGNIPHLGGSAGDDLKLEATYVFYNGEFHRDAAVLLLVGTGKPFTVFSIDHINSPVSKLVVTHADPESRTVYEIN
;
A
#
# COMPACT_ATOMS: atom_id res chain seq x y z
N MET A 1 29.59 -6.62 6.98
CA MET A 1 28.18 -6.87 7.37
C MET A 1 27.29 -6.15 6.39
N SER A 2 26.50 -6.86 5.60
CA SER A 2 25.54 -6.25 4.67
C SER A 2 24.50 -5.47 5.51
N LYS A 3 24.44 -4.14 5.38
CA LYS A 3 23.35 -3.36 5.99
C LYS A 3 22.03 -3.83 5.36
N THR A 4 21.06 -4.10 6.19
CA THR A 4 19.70 -4.46 5.74
C THR A 4 19.14 -3.29 4.92
N SER A 5 18.62 -3.58 3.73
CA SER A 5 18.12 -2.55 2.79
C SER A 5 16.64 -2.22 3.02
N ILE A 6 15.92 -3.09 3.70
CA ILE A 6 14.51 -2.95 4.08
C ILE A 6 14.40 -3.22 5.57
N LEU A 7 13.76 -2.32 6.29
CA LEU A 7 13.46 -2.45 7.72
C LEU A 7 11.94 -2.49 7.90
N SER A 8 11.46 -3.39 8.75
CA SER A 8 10.05 -3.47 9.10
C SER A 8 9.87 -3.38 10.61
N ALA A 9 8.83 -2.69 11.03
CA ALA A 9 8.42 -2.57 12.42
C ALA A 9 6.92 -2.81 12.55
N LEU A 10 6.50 -3.49 13.62
CA LEU A 10 5.11 -3.81 13.92
C LEU A 10 4.76 -3.29 15.31
N SER A 11 3.70 -2.48 15.42
CA SER A 11 3.22 -1.98 16.70
C SER A 11 2.66 -3.07 17.60
N GLN A 12 2.49 -2.76 18.88
CA GLN A 12 1.61 -3.52 19.76
C GLN A 12 0.14 -3.32 19.31
N PRO A 13 -0.77 -4.26 19.64
CA PRO A 13 -2.19 -4.11 19.31
C PRO A 13 -2.81 -2.93 20.05
N ALA A 14 -3.87 -2.37 19.49
CA ALA A 14 -4.67 -1.34 20.13
C ALA A 14 -5.15 -1.85 21.51
N ASN A 15 -4.72 -1.20 22.59
CA ASN A 15 -5.09 -1.64 23.93
C ASN A 15 -6.51 -1.18 24.27
N SER A 16 -7.46 -2.09 24.33
CA SER A 16 -8.88 -1.89 24.64
C SER A 16 -9.18 -1.55 26.12
N LYS A 17 -8.22 -1.06 26.89
CA LYS A 17 -8.37 -0.82 28.33
C LYS A 17 -8.86 0.57 28.73
N VAL A 18 -9.30 1.40 27.80
CA VAL A 18 -9.88 2.71 28.10
C VAL A 18 -11.40 2.63 27.95
N ASN A 19 -12.14 3.05 28.97
CA ASN A 19 -13.60 2.96 29.05
C ASN A 19 -14.38 3.93 28.12
N ASP A 20 -13.70 4.53 27.14
CA ASP A 20 -14.27 5.42 26.15
C ASP A 20 -13.66 5.09 24.80
N ASP A 21 -14.45 4.51 23.89
CA ASP A 21 -14.00 3.96 22.59
C ASP A 21 -13.23 5.01 21.75
N ASN A 22 -13.63 6.27 21.78
CA ASN A 22 -12.96 7.36 21.08
C ASN A 22 -11.57 7.69 21.66
N GLN A 23 -11.41 7.67 22.99
CA GLN A 23 -10.11 7.92 23.62
C GLN A 23 -9.17 6.73 23.46
N ALA A 24 -9.68 5.50 23.46
CA ALA A 24 -8.89 4.30 23.26
C ALA A 24 -8.26 4.25 21.86
N SER A 25 -9.04 4.56 20.82
CA SER A 25 -8.57 4.55 19.44
C SER A 25 -7.51 5.66 19.19
N LEU A 26 -7.71 6.84 19.75
CA LEU A 26 -6.78 7.98 19.67
C LEU A 26 -5.44 7.69 20.37
N TYR A 27 -5.49 7.09 21.55
CA TYR A 27 -4.29 6.77 22.34
C TYR A 27 -3.50 5.63 21.70
N GLY A 28 -4.21 4.61 21.21
CA GLY A 28 -3.60 3.49 20.50
C GLY A 28 -2.88 3.90 19.22
N ALA A 29 -3.45 4.84 18.44
CA ALA A 29 -2.83 5.37 17.22
C ALA A 29 -1.48 6.05 17.48
N LYS A 30 -1.38 6.89 18.52
CA LYS A 30 -0.13 7.57 18.91
C LYS A 30 0.94 6.59 19.34
N GLU A 31 0.56 5.60 20.13
CA GLU A 31 1.48 4.57 20.62
C GLU A 31 1.96 3.68 19.47
N ALA A 32 1.07 3.23 18.59
CA ALA A 32 1.41 2.44 17.44
C ALA A 32 2.41 3.15 16.52
N CYS A 33 2.16 4.42 16.19
CA CYS A 33 3.09 5.23 15.40
C CYS A 33 4.44 5.44 16.11
N ARG A 34 4.43 5.64 17.43
CA ARG A 34 5.66 5.76 18.23
C ARG A 34 6.47 4.47 18.22
N ASP A 35 5.82 3.33 18.39
CA ASP A 35 6.49 2.04 18.50
C ASP A 35 7.20 1.69 17.17
N VAL A 36 6.52 1.82 16.04
CA VAL A 36 7.15 1.56 14.73
C VAL A 36 8.26 2.57 14.42
N ALA A 37 8.07 3.85 14.77
CA ALA A 37 9.09 4.86 14.59
C ALA A 37 10.33 4.57 15.42
N ASN A 38 10.17 4.22 16.67
CA ASN A 38 11.29 3.88 17.57
C ASN A 38 12.08 2.66 17.05
N GLU A 39 11.39 1.60 16.58
CA GLU A 39 12.04 0.42 16.03
C GLU A 39 12.83 0.72 14.76
N ILE A 40 12.25 1.49 13.82
CA ILE A 40 12.92 1.86 12.57
C ILE A 40 14.08 2.81 12.84
N LEU A 41 13.84 3.90 13.59
CA LEU A 41 14.82 4.96 13.82
C LEU A 41 15.95 4.57 14.80
N ALA A 42 15.80 3.46 15.52
CA ALA A 42 16.91 2.85 16.25
C ALA A 42 18.01 2.30 15.31
N ASN A 43 17.70 2.06 14.05
CA ASN A 43 18.60 1.43 13.08
C ASN A 43 19.05 2.36 11.94
N VAL A 44 18.23 3.38 11.59
CA VAL A 44 18.50 4.31 10.49
C VAL A 44 18.00 5.71 10.84
N LYS A 45 18.53 6.72 10.14
CA LYS A 45 18.04 8.10 10.23
C LYS A 45 16.97 8.36 9.16
N CYS A 46 16.11 9.36 9.37
CA CYS A 46 15.09 9.76 8.41
C CYS A 46 15.66 10.11 7.03
N ASP A 47 16.83 10.76 6.99
CA ASP A 47 17.48 11.14 5.74
C ASP A 47 18.05 9.96 4.94
N GLU A 48 18.19 8.79 5.55
CA GLU A 48 18.56 7.53 4.89
C GLU A 48 17.36 6.78 4.29
N ILE A 49 16.11 7.18 4.64
CA ILE A 49 14.88 6.53 4.19
C ILE A 49 14.42 7.16 2.86
N GLU A 50 14.25 6.34 1.84
CA GLU A 50 13.69 6.74 0.54
C GLU A 50 12.16 6.83 0.59
N LEU A 51 11.54 5.82 1.21
CA LEU A 51 10.10 5.72 1.35
C LEU A 51 9.74 4.91 2.60
N LEU A 52 8.68 5.34 3.28
CA LEU A 52 8.00 4.58 4.31
C LEU A 52 6.66 4.08 3.75
N LEU A 53 6.47 2.76 3.71
CA LEU A 53 5.18 2.12 3.40
C LEU A 53 4.58 1.60 4.70
N PHE A 54 3.32 1.96 5.00
CA PHE A 54 2.65 1.43 6.18
C PHE A 54 1.27 0.84 5.89
N HIS A 55 0.86 -0.08 6.75
CA HIS A 55 -0.46 -0.67 6.79
C HIS A 55 -1.01 -0.47 8.20
N THR A 56 -2.27 -0.11 8.32
CA THR A 56 -2.87 0.22 9.62
C THR A 56 -4.30 -0.32 9.74
N SER A 57 -4.62 -0.83 10.93
CA SER A 57 -6.00 -1.15 11.28
C SER A 57 -6.88 0.09 11.27
N THR A 58 -8.15 -0.07 10.85
CA THR A 58 -9.18 0.98 10.92
C THR A 58 -9.72 1.22 12.33
N LEU A 59 -9.28 0.44 13.30
CA LEU A 59 -9.59 0.67 14.71
C LEU A 59 -8.80 1.84 15.30
N PHE A 60 -7.70 2.25 14.67
CA PHE A 60 -7.01 3.48 15.03
C PHE A 60 -7.72 4.69 14.43
N ASP A 61 -7.65 5.82 15.14
CA ASP A 61 -8.04 7.12 14.58
C ASP A 61 -7.10 7.51 13.44
N LEU A 62 -7.61 7.48 12.20
CA LEU A 62 -6.80 7.66 11.00
C LEU A 62 -6.21 9.07 10.89
N ASP A 63 -6.91 10.11 11.38
CA ASP A 63 -6.38 11.48 11.42
C ASP A 63 -5.18 11.58 12.36
N THR A 64 -5.24 10.87 13.48
CA THR A 64 -4.11 10.78 14.42
C THR A 64 -2.96 9.99 13.81
N VAL A 65 -3.23 8.85 13.14
CA VAL A 65 -2.19 8.09 12.42
C VAL A 65 -1.51 8.99 11.39
N ALA A 66 -2.27 9.71 10.56
CA ALA A 66 -1.75 10.61 9.54
C ALA A 66 -0.80 11.67 10.11
N LYS A 67 -1.21 12.32 11.18
CA LYS A 67 -0.42 13.36 11.88
C LYS A 67 0.84 12.80 12.55
N GLU A 68 0.68 11.72 13.31
CA GLU A 68 1.78 11.15 14.09
C GLU A 68 2.84 10.49 13.21
N ILE A 69 2.44 9.74 12.17
CA ILE A 69 3.41 9.10 11.26
C ILE A 69 4.21 10.15 10.49
N SER A 70 3.52 11.18 9.96
CA SER A 70 4.17 12.28 9.24
C SER A 70 5.11 13.08 10.13
N ALA A 71 4.73 13.35 11.38
CA ALA A 71 5.58 14.08 12.33
C ALA A 71 6.84 13.30 12.73
N ARG A 72 6.77 11.97 12.78
CA ARG A 72 7.90 11.11 13.19
C ARG A 72 8.89 10.83 12.07
N PHE A 73 8.46 10.95 10.82
CA PHE A 73 9.29 10.75 9.63
C PHE A 73 9.32 12.02 8.75
N PRO A 74 9.84 13.15 9.26
CA PRO A 74 9.88 14.40 8.52
C PRO A 74 10.72 14.23 7.24
N HIS A 75 10.21 14.80 6.14
CA HIS A 75 10.86 14.78 4.81
C HIS A 75 11.00 13.39 4.16
N VAL A 76 10.39 12.37 4.73
CA VAL A 76 10.29 11.03 4.13
C VAL A 76 9.00 10.98 3.28
N ASN A 77 9.08 10.38 2.09
CA ASN A 77 7.90 10.03 1.33
C ASN A 77 7.15 8.92 2.06
N ILE A 78 5.88 9.13 2.36
CA ILE A 78 5.06 8.17 3.11
C ILE A 78 3.88 7.77 2.26
N VAL A 79 3.72 6.47 2.09
CA VAL A 79 2.57 5.82 1.45
C VAL A 79 2.02 4.78 2.41
N GLY A 80 0.74 4.50 2.34
CA GLY A 80 0.16 3.46 3.18
C GLY A 80 -1.26 3.12 2.78
N CYS A 81 -1.87 2.25 3.56
CA CYS A 81 -3.28 1.94 3.45
C CYS A 81 -3.82 1.37 4.76
N THR A 82 -5.15 1.31 4.83
CA THR A 82 -5.82 0.51 5.84
C THR A 82 -5.74 -0.98 5.51
N SER A 83 -5.88 -1.85 6.50
CA SER A 83 -5.66 -3.29 6.37
C SER A 83 -6.62 -4.10 7.25
N ALA A 84 -6.63 -5.41 7.06
CA ALA A 84 -7.41 -6.36 7.85
C ALA A 84 -6.53 -7.28 8.71
N GLY A 85 -5.25 -6.95 8.81
CA GLY A 85 -4.25 -7.67 9.60
C GLY A 85 -2.87 -7.59 8.98
N GLU A 86 -1.86 -7.65 9.81
CA GLU A 86 -0.47 -7.46 9.47
C GLU A 86 0.36 -8.68 9.86
N PHE A 87 1.41 -8.93 9.08
CA PHE A 87 2.39 -9.94 9.47
C PHE A 87 3.82 -9.44 9.23
N ASN A 88 4.72 -9.91 10.06
CA ASN A 88 6.15 -9.76 9.87
C ASN A 88 6.88 -11.05 10.29
N LYS A 89 8.21 -11.00 10.40
CA LYS A 89 9.03 -12.15 10.84
C LYS A 89 8.65 -12.73 12.22
N ASN A 90 7.91 -11.98 13.04
CA ASN A 90 7.47 -12.40 14.38
C ASN A 90 6.06 -13.02 14.38
N GLY A 91 5.38 -13.06 13.23
CA GLY A 91 4.07 -13.66 13.06
C GLY A 91 3.00 -12.69 12.57
N TYR A 92 1.75 -13.16 12.60
CA TYR A 92 0.54 -12.44 12.22
C TYR A 92 -0.09 -11.75 13.41
N GLY A 93 -0.78 -10.65 13.17
CA GLY A 93 -1.58 -9.95 14.18
C GLY A 93 -2.62 -9.04 13.53
N THR A 94 -3.68 -8.79 14.28
CA THR A 94 -4.73 -7.82 13.93
C THR A 94 -4.60 -6.57 14.81
N GLU A 95 -5.31 -5.51 14.48
CA GLU A 95 -5.39 -4.28 15.27
C GLU A 95 -4.03 -3.60 15.46
N LYS A 96 -3.20 -3.63 14.43
CA LYS A 96 -1.81 -3.14 14.48
C LYS A 96 -1.53 -2.11 13.40
N LEU A 97 -0.36 -1.52 13.50
CA LEU A 97 0.28 -0.74 12.45
C LEU A 97 1.60 -1.41 12.11
N LEU A 98 1.80 -1.75 10.84
CA LEU A 98 3.05 -2.22 10.26
C LEU A 98 3.67 -1.10 9.44
N ALA A 99 4.95 -0.85 9.60
CA ALA A 99 5.70 0.06 8.74
C ALA A 99 6.92 -0.63 8.14
N VAL A 100 7.20 -0.32 6.89
CA VAL A 100 8.34 -0.83 6.11
C VAL A 100 9.11 0.35 5.54
N ALA A 101 10.38 0.49 5.90
CA ALA A 101 11.26 1.53 5.39
C ALA A 101 12.17 0.98 4.28
N PHE A 102 12.09 1.59 3.09
CA PHE A 102 13.00 1.38 1.97
C PHE A 102 14.14 2.39 2.06
N LEU A 103 15.38 1.94 1.96
CA LEU A 103 16.53 2.81 2.18
C LEU A 103 17.11 3.35 0.86
N LYS A 104 17.55 4.62 0.87
CA LYS A 104 18.13 5.34 -0.29
C LYS A 104 19.38 4.69 -0.87
N ASN A 105 20.11 3.92 -0.07
CA ASN A 105 21.32 3.24 -0.54
C ASN A 105 21.03 2.09 -1.53
N GLU A 106 19.79 1.59 -1.58
CA GLU A 106 19.40 0.42 -2.38
C GLU A 106 18.21 0.69 -3.31
N PHE A 107 17.40 1.70 -3.00
CA PHE A 107 16.18 2.00 -3.71
C PHE A 107 16.11 3.44 -4.17
N SER A 108 15.48 3.65 -5.33
CA SER A 108 14.96 4.93 -5.79
C SER A 108 13.48 4.73 -6.10
N ILE A 109 12.61 5.53 -5.50
CA ILE A 109 11.16 5.31 -5.60
C ILE A 109 10.48 6.62 -5.99
N ALA A 110 9.68 6.57 -7.05
CA ALA A 110 8.76 7.63 -7.43
C ALA A 110 7.33 7.21 -7.12
N THR A 111 6.52 8.12 -6.61
CA THR A 111 5.14 7.84 -6.19
C THR A 111 4.15 8.77 -6.86
N ALA A 112 2.94 8.29 -7.12
CA ALA A 112 1.83 9.08 -7.61
C ALA A 112 0.51 8.62 -6.99
N LEU A 113 -0.35 9.57 -6.64
CA LEU A 113 -1.75 9.33 -6.29
C LEU A 113 -2.57 9.29 -7.59
N VAL A 114 -3.46 8.32 -7.70
CA VAL A 114 -4.46 8.19 -8.76
C VAL A 114 -5.83 8.27 -8.09
N PRO A 115 -6.49 9.42 -8.10
CA PRO A 115 -7.84 9.56 -7.56
C PRO A 115 -8.89 9.13 -8.58
N ASN A 116 -10.14 8.93 -8.14
CA ASN A 116 -11.32 8.66 -8.99
C ASN A 116 -11.07 7.51 -9.98
N LEU A 117 -10.81 6.33 -9.45
CA LEU A 117 -10.35 5.16 -10.22
C LEU A 117 -11.24 4.81 -11.42
N GLY A 118 -12.55 5.12 -11.34
CA GLY A 118 -13.49 4.90 -12.44
C GLY A 118 -13.36 5.87 -13.60
N GLU A 119 -12.69 7.00 -13.43
CA GLU A 119 -12.54 8.05 -14.44
C GLU A 119 -11.21 7.97 -15.20
N VAL A 120 -10.24 7.21 -14.68
CA VAL A 120 -8.89 7.11 -15.23
C VAL A 120 -8.92 6.48 -16.62
N ASN A 121 -8.41 7.19 -17.61
CA ASN A 121 -8.27 6.70 -18.97
C ASN A 121 -6.83 6.34 -19.33
N PHE A 122 -6.62 5.74 -20.52
CA PHE A 122 -5.30 5.31 -20.98
C PHE A 122 -4.30 6.45 -21.14
N ASP A 123 -4.74 7.62 -21.60
CA ASP A 123 -3.86 8.78 -21.81
C ASP A 123 -3.37 9.30 -20.45
N GLU A 124 -4.24 9.44 -19.47
CA GLU A 124 -3.91 9.81 -18.10
C GLU A 124 -2.95 8.81 -17.44
N ALA A 125 -3.24 7.52 -17.57
CA ALA A 125 -2.36 6.48 -17.02
C ALA A 125 -0.97 6.52 -17.69
N HIS A 126 -0.90 6.76 -19.00
CA HIS A 126 0.37 6.94 -19.70
C HIS A 126 1.15 8.15 -19.22
N ASP A 127 0.46 9.27 -19.00
CA ASP A 127 1.08 10.51 -18.47
C ASP A 127 1.61 10.30 -17.05
N ILE A 128 0.86 9.63 -16.18
CA ILE A 128 1.27 9.28 -14.82
C ILE A 128 2.50 8.36 -14.87
N ALA A 129 2.45 7.27 -15.63
CA ALA A 129 3.57 6.34 -15.77
C ALA A 129 4.83 7.02 -16.33
N SER A 130 4.67 7.91 -17.31
CA SER A 130 5.76 8.71 -17.88
C SER A 130 6.30 9.71 -16.87
N GLY A 131 5.45 10.32 -16.04
CA GLY A 131 5.84 11.18 -14.93
C GLY A 131 6.71 10.45 -13.90
N LEU A 132 6.28 9.26 -13.49
CA LEU A 132 7.03 8.41 -12.57
C LEU A 132 8.42 8.02 -13.12
N ARG A 133 8.49 7.64 -14.40
CA ARG A 133 9.77 7.33 -15.07
C ARG A 133 10.69 8.55 -15.09
N ARG A 134 10.19 9.74 -15.42
CA ARG A 134 10.98 11.00 -15.40
C ARG A 134 11.46 11.32 -13.99
N ALA A 135 10.63 11.12 -12.97
CA ALA A 135 11.01 11.36 -11.58
C ALA A 135 12.17 10.45 -11.13
N LEU A 136 12.17 9.18 -11.54
CA LEU A 136 13.29 8.28 -11.26
C LEU A 136 14.57 8.66 -12.03
N GLN A 137 14.43 9.08 -13.29
CA GLN A 137 15.58 9.52 -14.10
C GLN A 137 16.28 10.77 -13.52
N GLY A 138 15.54 11.60 -12.78
CA GLY A 138 16.08 12.78 -12.09
C GLY A 138 16.82 12.47 -10.78
N ARG A 139 16.82 11.22 -10.32
CA ARG A 139 17.51 10.81 -9.08
C ARG A 139 19.01 10.65 -9.30
N GLU A 140 19.79 10.80 -8.24
CA GLU A 140 21.25 10.59 -8.29
C GLU A 140 21.61 9.16 -8.70
N ARG A 141 20.86 8.18 -8.18
CA ARG A 141 21.03 6.77 -8.54
C ARG A 141 20.01 6.39 -9.59
N ARG A 142 20.51 5.94 -10.73
CA ARG A 142 19.71 5.49 -11.88
C ARG A 142 19.82 3.98 -12.02
N TYR A 143 18.71 3.37 -12.39
CA TYR A 143 18.60 1.96 -12.68
C TYR A 143 18.08 1.75 -14.09
N ASP A 144 18.49 0.66 -14.74
CA ASP A 144 17.96 0.27 -16.05
C ASP A 144 16.50 -0.20 -15.91
N THR A 145 15.75 -0.19 -17.01
CA THR A 145 14.31 -0.55 -16.99
C THR A 145 14.07 -1.95 -16.45
N GLU A 146 14.97 -2.90 -16.69
CA GLU A 146 14.91 -4.27 -16.16
C GLU A 146 15.09 -4.34 -14.63
N GLN A 147 15.54 -3.26 -14.02
CA GLN A 147 15.72 -3.10 -12.56
C GLN A 147 14.54 -2.37 -11.92
N HIS A 148 13.44 -2.20 -12.65
CA HIS A 148 12.24 -1.54 -12.16
C HIS A 148 11.09 -2.53 -11.95
N PHE A 149 10.28 -2.26 -10.94
CA PHE A 149 8.97 -2.86 -10.75
C PHE A 149 7.98 -1.84 -10.18
N VAL A 150 6.69 -2.10 -10.35
CA VAL A 150 5.62 -1.26 -9.83
C VAL A 150 4.96 -1.93 -8.64
N ILE A 151 4.72 -1.16 -7.59
CA ILE A 151 3.80 -1.52 -6.52
C ILE A 151 2.59 -0.62 -6.61
N SER A 152 1.38 -1.19 -6.55
CA SER A 152 0.14 -0.45 -6.40
C SER A 152 -0.55 -0.80 -5.08
N VAL A 153 -1.09 0.22 -4.43
CA VAL A 153 -1.94 0.11 -3.25
C VAL A 153 -3.26 0.77 -3.59
N LEU A 154 -4.36 0.00 -3.56
CA LEU A 154 -5.67 0.46 -4.01
C LEU A 154 -6.67 0.55 -2.85
N ASP A 155 -7.68 1.39 -2.99
CA ASP A 155 -8.91 1.30 -2.19
C ASP A 155 -9.57 -0.06 -2.45
N GLY A 156 -9.70 -0.89 -1.40
CA GLY A 156 -10.17 -2.28 -1.53
C GLY A 156 -11.67 -2.42 -1.73
N LEU A 157 -12.45 -1.35 -1.57
CA LEU A 157 -13.89 -1.33 -1.82
C LEU A 157 -14.25 -0.59 -3.11
N THR A 158 -13.25 -0.19 -3.91
CA THR A 158 -13.51 0.34 -5.25
C THR A 158 -14.12 -0.74 -6.14
N ARG A 159 -14.98 -0.33 -7.08
CA ARG A 159 -15.51 -1.22 -8.13
C ARG A 159 -14.66 -1.21 -9.40
N HIS A 160 -13.56 -0.43 -9.40
CA HIS A 160 -12.77 -0.10 -10.58
C HIS A 160 -11.38 -0.73 -10.58
N GLU A 161 -11.13 -1.73 -9.72
CA GLU A 161 -9.83 -2.38 -9.59
C GLU A 161 -9.36 -3.02 -10.92
N GLU A 162 -10.24 -3.76 -11.59
CA GLU A 162 -9.90 -4.39 -12.88
C GLU A 162 -9.58 -3.35 -13.96
N HIS A 163 -10.40 -2.30 -14.05
CA HIS A 163 -10.16 -1.18 -14.96
C HIS A 163 -8.82 -0.51 -14.69
N PHE A 164 -8.52 -0.21 -13.43
CA PHE A 164 -7.24 0.35 -13.02
C PHE A 164 -6.07 -0.56 -13.42
N LEU A 165 -6.14 -1.85 -13.11
CA LEU A 165 -5.06 -2.79 -13.40
C LEU A 165 -4.81 -2.93 -14.90
N GLU A 166 -5.85 -3.06 -15.73
CA GLU A 166 -5.74 -3.14 -17.20
C GLU A 166 -5.11 -1.87 -17.77
N THR A 167 -5.59 -0.71 -17.32
CA THR A 167 -5.14 0.59 -17.80
C THR A 167 -3.66 0.82 -17.48
N PHE A 168 -3.25 0.57 -16.23
CA PHE A 168 -1.86 0.76 -15.82
C PHE A 168 -0.91 -0.36 -16.26
N ALA A 169 -1.37 -1.60 -16.42
CA ALA A 169 -0.57 -2.65 -17.05
C ALA A 169 -0.18 -2.25 -18.47
N THR A 170 -1.10 -1.65 -19.22
CA THR A 170 -0.82 -1.11 -20.55
C THR A 170 0.18 0.06 -20.50
N ALA A 171 0.02 0.99 -19.56
CA ALA A 171 0.88 2.17 -19.45
C ALA A 171 2.32 1.84 -19.00
N PHE A 172 2.48 0.84 -18.14
CA PHE A 172 3.81 0.38 -17.68
C PHE A 172 4.46 -0.63 -18.63
N GLY A 173 3.69 -1.32 -19.46
CA GLY A 173 4.18 -2.30 -20.42
C GLY A 173 4.88 -3.49 -19.75
N ASN A 174 6.15 -3.71 -20.08
CA ASN A 174 6.91 -4.88 -19.58
C ASN A 174 7.44 -4.72 -18.14
N ILE A 175 7.20 -3.60 -17.46
CA ILE A 175 7.65 -3.44 -16.07
C ILE A 175 6.77 -4.33 -15.18
N PRO A 176 7.36 -5.27 -14.41
CA PRO A 176 6.58 -6.12 -13.53
C PRO A 176 5.75 -5.30 -12.53
N HIS A 177 4.48 -5.69 -12.34
CA HIS A 177 3.53 -4.98 -11.50
C HIS A 177 2.97 -5.94 -10.44
N LEU A 178 3.01 -5.52 -9.19
CA LEU A 178 2.41 -6.22 -8.05
C LEU A 178 1.67 -5.21 -7.17
N GLY A 179 0.82 -5.69 -6.28
CA GLY A 179 0.12 -4.81 -5.37
C GLY A 179 -0.93 -5.51 -4.56
N GLY A 180 -1.74 -4.72 -3.91
CA GLY A 180 -2.84 -5.20 -3.09
C GLY A 180 -3.84 -4.10 -2.80
N SER A 181 -5.02 -4.55 -2.37
CA SER A 181 -6.13 -3.68 -2.02
C SER A 181 -6.20 -3.49 -0.51
N ALA A 182 -6.53 -2.28 -0.09
CA ALA A 182 -6.70 -1.93 1.31
C ALA A 182 -7.84 -2.73 1.95
N GLY A 183 -7.70 -3.05 3.22
CA GLY A 183 -8.72 -3.69 4.05
C GLY A 183 -9.26 -2.75 5.12
N ASP A 184 -10.28 -3.21 5.86
CA ASP A 184 -10.90 -2.45 6.96
C ASP A 184 -11.28 -3.37 8.14
N ASP A 185 -10.37 -4.23 8.56
CA ASP A 185 -10.61 -5.22 9.63
C ASP A 185 -11.84 -6.11 9.34
N LEU A 186 -12.09 -6.41 8.06
CA LEU A 186 -13.21 -7.24 7.55
C LEU A 186 -14.61 -6.64 7.79
N LYS A 187 -14.73 -5.35 8.02
CA LYS A 187 -16.03 -4.67 8.20
C LYS A 187 -16.76 -4.43 6.87
N LEU A 188 -16.01 -4.31 5.76
CA LEU A 188 -16.51 -3.98 4.42
C LEU A 188 -17.31 -2.66 4.37
N GLU A 189 -16.86 -1.66 5.12
CA GLU A 189 -17.50 -0.35 5.23
C GLU A 189 -16.70 0.75 4.51
N ALA A 190 -15.39 0.83 4.77
CA ALA A 190 -14.54 1.85 4.19
C ALA A 190 -13.05 1.48 4.24
N THR A 191 -12.40 1.51 3.08
CA THR A 191 -10.96 1.34 2.95
C THR A 191 -10.31 2.63 2.45
N TYR A 192 -9.03 2.82 2.78
CA TYR A 192 -8.33 4.05 2.47
C TYR A 192 -6.90 3.76 2.04
N VAL A 193 -6.41 4.53 1.08
CA VAL A 193 -4.98 4.65 0.79
C VAL A 193 -4.45 5.97 1.35
N PHE A 194 -3.19 5.97 1.81
CA PHE A 194 -2.54 7.15 2.38
C PHE A 194 -1.48 7.69 1.43
N TYR A 195 -1.54 9.00 1.18
CA TYR A 195 -0.58 9.70 0.36
C TYR A 195 -0.40 11.16 0.84
N ASN A 196 0.85 11.61 0.96
CA ASN A 196 1.20 13.00 1.31
C ASN A 196 0.49 13.58 2.55
N GLY A 197 0.30 12.77 3.58
CA GLY A 197 -0.27 13.22 4.85
C GLY A 197 -1.78 13.02 5.00
N GLU A 198 -2.46 12.51 3.96
CA GLU A 198 -3.91 12.35 3.93
C GLU A 198 -4.34 10.95 3.52
N PHE A 199 -5.49 10.50 4.04
CA PHE A 199 -6.16 9.29 3.61
C PHE A 199 -7.17 9.60 2.50
N HIS A 200 -7.18 8.80 1.45
CA HIS A 200 -8.02 8.94 0.27
C HIS A 200 -8.87 7.69 0.05
N ARG A 201 -10.08 7.88 -0.44
CA ARG A 201 -10.99 6.82 -0.95
C ARG A 201 -11.06 6.89 -2.46
N ASP A 202 -11.57 5.82 -3.07
CA ASP A 202 -11.67 5.69 -4.53
C ASP A 202 -10.39 6.11 -5.23
N ALA A 203 -9.26 5.65 -4.66
CA ALA A 203 -7.93 6.06 -5.08
C ALA A 203 -6.95 4.89 -5.04
N ALA A 204 -5.86 5.04 -5.79
CA ALA A 204 -4.70 4.17 -5.70
C ALA A 204 -3.43 5.00 -5.54
N VAL A 205 -2.42 4.39 -4.94
CA VAL A 205 -1.05 4.93 -4.94
C VAL A 205 -0.15 4.01 -5.73
N LEU A 206 0.54 4.58 -6.70
CA LEU A 206 1.54 3.90 -7.52
C LEU A 206 2.93 4.23 -7.00
N LEU A 207 3.76 3.20 -6.90
CA LEU A 207 5.18 3.31 -6.57
C LEU A 207 5.97 2.67 -7.73
N LEU A 208 6.71 3.46 -8.48
CA LEU A 208 7.69 2.93 -9.40
C LEU A 208 9.03 2.81 -8.65
N VAL A 209 9.46 1.57 -8.47
CA VAL A 209 10.63 1.21 -7.66
C VAL A 209 11.78 0.83 -8.58
N GLY A 210 12.91 1.49 -8.42
CA GLY A 210 14.19 1.12 -9.03
C GLY A 210 15.14 0.56 -7.97
N THR A 211 15.82 -0.55 -8.28
CA THR A 211 16.78 -1.18 -7.38
C THR A 211 17.87 -1.94 -8.12
N GLY A 212 19.09 -1.90 -7.60
CA GLY A 212 20.19 -2.74 -8.09
C GLY A 212 20.20 -4.16 -7.49
N LYS A 213 19.24 -4.50 -6.63
CA LYS A 213 19.11 -5.84 -6.07
C LYS A 213 18.37 -6.76 -7.03
N PRO A 214 18.76 -8.03 -7.13
CA PRO A 214 17.95 -9.02 -7.83
C PRO A 214 16.57 -9.13 -7.17
N PHE A 215 15.53 -9.14 -7.98
CA PHE A 215 14.16 -9.35 -7.53
C PHE A 215 13.39 -10.25 -8.51
N THR A 216 12.29 -10.80 -8.06
CA THR A 216 11.36 -11.58 -8.89
C THR A 216 9.95 -11.25 -8.45
N VAL A 217 9.09 -10.92 -9.41
CA VAL A 217 7.65 -10.78 -9.20
C VAL A 217 6.99 -12.07 -9.66
N PHE A 218 6.18 -12.67 -8.80
CA PHE A 218 5.47 -13.92 -9.08
C PHE A 218 4.09 -13.90 -8.44
N SER A 219 3.18 -14.68 -8.98
CA SER A 219 1.87 -14.95 -8.38
C SER A 219 1.82 -16.39 -7.84
N ILE A 220 1.11 -16.56 -6.73
CA ILE A 220 0.80 -17.87 -6.18
C ILE A 220 -0.70 -18.08 -6.35
N ASP A 221 -1.05 -19.07 -7.17
CA ASP A 221 -2.43 -19.53 -7.29
C ASP A 221 -2.58 -20.85 -6.56
N HIS A 222 -3.37 -20.83 -5.48
CA HIS A 222 -3.69 -22.03 -4.69
C HIS A 222 -5.15 -22.48 -4.89
N ILE A 223 -5.87 -21.82 -5.80
CA ILE A 223 -7.26 -22.14 -6.12
C ILE A 223 -7.25 -23.11 -7.31
N ASN A 224 -7.63 -24.34 -7.06
CA ASN A 224 -7.85 -25.32 -8.12
C ASN A 224 -9.22 -25.10 -8.77
N SER A 225 -9.29 -25.21 -10.08
CA SER A 225 -10.57 -25.20 -10.79
C SER A 225 -11.47 -26.32 -10.27
N PRO A 226 -12.70 -26.05 -9.85
CA PRO A 226 -13.62 -27.09 -9.39
C PRO A 226 -13.98 -28.02 -10.53
N VAL A 227 -14.26 -29.27 -10.20
CA VAL A 227 -14.72 -30.27 -11.17
C VAL A 227 -16.10 -29.88 -11.73
N SER A 228 -16.93 -29.24 -10.91
CA SER A 228 -18.26 -28.73 -11.30
C SER A 228 -18.14 -27.25 -11.69
N LYS A 229 -18.63 -26.91 -12.86
CA LYS A 229 -18.74 -25.51 -13.33
C LYS A 229 -20.15 -25.04 -13.08
N LEU A 230 -20.27 -23.86 -12.47
CA LEU A 230 -21.50 -23.12 -12.36
C LEU A 230 -21.59 -22.14 -13.52
N VAL A 231 -22.78 -21.92 -14.03
CA VAL A 231 -23.02 -20.95 -15.11
C VAL A 231 -23.82 -19.79 -14.54
N VAL A 232 -23.25 -18.60 -14.63
CA VAL A 232 -23.97 -17.35 -14.31
C VAL A 232 -24.94 -17.08 -15.44
N THR A 233 -26.24 -17.11 -15.17
CA THR A 233 -27.30 -16.89 -16.14
C THR A 233 -27.92 -15.50 -16.06
N HIS A 234 -27.80 -14.84 -14.93
CA HIS A 234 -28.26 -13.46 -14.76
C HIS A 234 -27.32 -12.71 -13.80
N ALA A 235 -26.70 -11.65 -14.29
CA ALA A 235 -25.82 -10.76 -13.54
C ALA A 235 -25.89 -9.32 -14.04
N ASP A 236 -25.57 -8.39 -13.17
CA ASP A 236 -25.31 -7.00 -13.52
C ASP A 236 -23.80 -6.73 -13.32
N PRO A 237 -23.04 -6.57 -14.39
CA PRO A 237 -21.62 -6.29 -14.32
C PRO A 237 -21.28 -4.94 -13.65
N GLU A 238 -22.14 -3.92 -13.83
CA GLU A 238 -21.89 -2.57 -13.28
C GLU A 238 -22.00 -2.55 -11.76
N SER A 239 -23.02 -3.24 -11.22
CA SER A 239 -23.17 -3.39 -9.76
C SER A 239 -22.37 -4.57 -9.20
N ARG A 240 -21.70 -5.36 -10.05
CA ARG A 240 -21.00 -6.61 -9.70
C ARG A 240 -21.89 -7.60 -8.93
N THR A 241 -23.16 -7.64 -9.32
CA THR A 241 -24.15 -8.48 -8.64
C THR A 241 -24.53 -9.67 -9.51
N VAL A 242 -24.44 -10.87 -8.96
CA VAL A 242 -24.93 -12.10 -9.56
C VAL A 242 -26.31 -12.42 -8.98
N TYR A 243 -27.30 -12.48 -9.84
CA TYR A 243 -28.69 -12.77 -9.43
C TYR A 243 -29.06 -14.23 -9.58
N GLU A 244 -28.44 -14.95 -10.53
CA GLU A 244 -28.79 -16.34 -10.82
C GLU A 244 -27.57 -17.15 -11.28
N ILE A 245 -27.45 -18.35 -10.69
CA ILE A 245 -26.38 -19.31 -11.03
C ILE A 245 -27.04 -20.68 -11.21
N ASN A 246 -26.73 -21.40 -12.30
CA ASN A 246 -27.15 -22.77 -12.60
C ASN A 246 -25.95 -23.74 -12.61
#